data_39048d2bc29ca476406086643f834bb8
#
_entry.id   39048d2bc29ca476406086643f834bb8
#
_cell.length_a   1.000
_cell.length_b   1.000
_cell.length_c   1.000
_cell.angle_alpha   90.00
_cell.angle_beta   90.00
_cell.angle_gamma   90.00
#
_symmetry.space_group_name_H-M   'P 1'
#
loop_
_entity.id
_entity.type
_entity.pdbx_description
1 polymer ?
#
loop_
_entity_poly.entity_id
_entity_poly.type
_entity_poly.pdbx_seq_one_letter_code
_entity_poly.pdbx_strand_id
1 'polypeptide(L)'
;MSSRRPPLRVDVARTVDRFLGLMAREGGPRLRGLYLVGSVALGDFRSGRSNIDFVALLEGAPGAAETDALARVHAALAQTDGPPLDGFYLPIEALRRAPEPGAAVPFSRDGALRTGAPCGEVNPLVWRCLARASRPILGATPAALGIADEDAPLHAHCRAVLDGSWRPWIARSEAALAQAAPDADCDVDALEHGVLGVSRLVCTLATGRVVSKREGGRFVLDRLPEAHREAVWDALDARDDRLDFVSPAQMRAGLDTMRFLIDGALGYQAGAQGPTVPDR
;
A
#
# COMPACT_ATOMS: atom_id res chain seq x y z
N MET A 1 20.02 -7.28 20.26
CA MET A 1 19.09 -8.42 20.39
C MET A 1 18.31 -8.53 19.10
N SER A 2 18.58 -9.55 18.27
CA SER A 2 17.85 -9.80 17.03
C SER A 2 16.44 -10.29 17.39
N SER A 3 15.44 -9.43 17.34
CA SER A 3 14.06 -9.87 17.52
C SER A 3 13.71 -10.78 16.33
N ARG A 4 13.59 -12.07 16.57
CA ARG A 4 13.07 -13.00 15.56
C ARG A 4 11.69 -12.51 15.12
N ARG A 5 11.59 -12.11 13.86
CA ARG A 5 10.28 -11.75 13.27
C ARG A 5 9.34 -12.96 13.40
N PRO A 6 8.05 -12.76 13.69
CA PRO A 6 7.10 -13.86 13.81
C PRO A 6 7.03 -14.66 12.48
N PRO A 7 6.68 -15.95 12.50
CA PRO A 7 6.52 -16.74 11.28
C PRO A 7 5.49 -16.11 10.34
N LEU A 8 5.56 -16.42 9.04
CA LEU A 8 4.51 -16.05 8.10
C LEU A 8 3.21 -16.75 8.50
N ARG A 9 2.09 -16.09 8.24
CA ARG A 9 0.78 -16.75 8.30
C ARG A 9 0.76 -17.91 7.31
N VAL A 10 0.02 -18.95 7.63
CA VAL A 10 -0.02 -20.20 6.84
C VAL A 10 -0.51 -19.96 5.41
N ASP A 11 -1.53 -19.11 5.25
CA ASP A 11 -2.09 -18.75 3.94
C ASP A 11 -1.05 -18.00 3.08
N VAL A 12 -0.35 -17.02 3.65
CA VAL A 12 0.73 -16.28 2.98
C VAL A 12 1.89 -17.21 2.60
N ALA A 13 2.35 -18.06 3.53
CA ALA A 13 3.44 -18.99 3.29
C ALA A 13 3.11 -19.95 2.14
N ARG A 14 1.90 -20.51 2.14
CA ARG A 14 1.44 -21.44 1.10
C ARG A 14 1.42 -20.78 -0.29
N THR A 15 0.92 -19.54 -0.40
CA THR A 15 0.92 -18.82 -1.68
C THR A 15 2.33 -18.53 -2.17
N VAL A 16 3.24 -18.11 -1.27
CA VAL A 16 4.66 -17.86 -1.60
C VAL A 16 5.37 -19.14 -2.05
N ASP A 17 5.20 -20.25 -1.33
CA ASP A 17 5.81 -21.55 -1.70
C ASP A 17 5.30 -22.03 -3.07
N ARG A 18 4.02 -21.87 -3.34
CA ARG A 18 3.42 -22.19 -4.62
C ARG A 18 3.97 -21.32 -5.75
N PHE A 19 4.08 -20.02 -5.53
CA PHE A 19 4.72 -19.10 -6.48
C PHE A 19 6.15 -19.53 -6.82
N LEU A 20 6.98 -19.82 -5.83
CA LEU A 20 8.36 -20.27 -6.06
C LEU A 20 8.41 -21.60 -6.81
N GLY A 21 7.52 -22.53 -6.50
CA GLY A 21 7.39 -23.81 -7.22
C GLY A 21 6.97 -23.63 -8.68
N LEU A 22 6.05 -22.70 -8.95
CA LEU A 22 5.64 -22.34 -10.31
C LEU A 22 6.78 -21.67 -11.08
N MET A 23 7.50 -20.73 -10.47
CA MET A 23 8.67 -20.10 -11.08
C MET A 23 9.71 -21.11 -11.57
N ALA A 24 10.01 -22.11 -10.74
CA ALA A 24 10.96 -23.18 -11.10
C ALA A 24 10.43 -24.06 -12.24
N ARG A 25 9.14 -24.38 -12.24
CA ARG A 25 8.51 -25.29 -13.20
C ARG A 25 8.29 -24.68 -14.58
N GLU A 26 7.88 -23.40 -14.62
CA GLU A 26 7.59 -22.67 -15.86
C GLU A 26 8.83 -22.08 -16.53
N GLY A 27 10.01 -22.22 -15.93
CA GLY A 27 11.23 -21.61 -16.45
C GLY A 27 11.25 -20.08 -16.34
N GLY A 28 10.69 -19.56 -15.25
CA GLY A 28 10.71 -18.11 -14.97
C GLY A 28 12.12 -17.55 -14.79
N PRO A 29 12.30 -16.22 -14.83
CA PRO A 29 13.58 -15.59 -14.67
C PRO A 29 14.19 -15.93 -13.30
N ARG A 30 15.52 -15.95 -13.25
CA ARG A 30 16.24 -16.23 -12.01
C ARG A 30 16.04 -15.11 -11.00
N LEU A 31 15.40 -15.43 -9.88
CA LEU A 31 15.25 -14.53 -8.76
C LEU A 31 16.58 -14.34 -8.01
N ARG A 32 17.03 -13.10 -7.84
CA ARG A 32 18.11 -12.68 -6.95
C ARG A 32 17.59 -12.32 -5.57
N GLY A 33 16.30 -12.01 -5.49
CA GLY A 33 15.62 -11.73 -4.24
C GLY A 33 14.10 -11.74 -4.40
N LEU A 34 13.40 -12.05 -3.31
CA LEU A 34 11.96 -11.93 -3.18
C LEU A 34 11.64 -11.35 -1.80
N TYR A 35 10.94 -10.24 -1.78
CA TYR A 35 10.65 -9.49 -0.56
C TYR A 35 9.17 -9.21 -0.49
N LEU A 36 8.52 -9.59 0.60
CA LEU A 36 7.16 -9.17 0.87
C LEU A 36 7.19 -7.76 1.46
N VAL A 37 6.29 -6.92 0.98
CA VAL A 37 6.11 -5.53 1.40
C VAL A 37 4.67 -5.33 1.88
N GLY A 38 4.18 -4.09 1.98
CA GLY A 38 2.80 -3.80 2.29
C GLY A 38 2.31 -4.41 3.61
N SER A 39 1.06 -4.89 3.62
CA SER A 39 0.38 -5.34 4.84
C SER A 39 1.06 -6.53 5.52
N VAL A 40 1.65 -7.45 4.77
CA VAL A 40 2.40 -8.60 5.32
C VAL A 40 3.63 -8.12 6.08
N ALA A 41 4.39 -7.21 5.50
CA ALA A 41 5.61 -6.67 6.11
C ALA A 41 5.32 -5.79 7.34
N LEU A 42 4.22 -5.05 7.28
CA LEU A 42 3.78 -4.11 8.32
C LEU A 42 2.94 -4.77 9.44
N GLY A 43 2.72 -6.09 9.37
CA GLY A 43 2.01 -6.83 10.41
C GLY A 43 0.50 -6.56 10.47
N ASP A 44 -0.10 -6.14 9.36
CA ASP A 44 -1.51 -5.76 9.28
C ASP A 44 -2.24 -6.49 8.13
N PHE A 45 -1.73 -7.68 7.76
CA PHE A 45 -2.33 -8.54 6.75
C PHE A 45 -3.64 -9.16 7.25
N ARG A 46 -4.68 -9.13 6.41
CA ARG A 46 -6.00 -9.69 6.68
C ARG A 46 -6.35 -10.74 5.64
N SER A 47 -6.57 -11.98 6.11
CA SER A 47 -7.02 -13.07 5.24
C SER A 47 -8.37 -12.73 4.60
N GLY A 48 -8.50 -13.00 3.30
CA GLY A 48 -9.72 -12.72 2.55
C GLY A 48 -9.89 -11.27 2.08
N ARG A 49 -9.04 -10.32 2.56
CA ARG A 49 -9.15 -8.89 2.19
C ARG A 49 -7.85 -8.26 1.73
N SER A 50 -6.71 -8.79 2.15
CA SER A 50 -5.40 -8.26 1.78
C SER A 50 -4.76 -9.10 0.69
N ASN A 51 -4.15 -8.46 -0.29
CA ASN A 51 -3.21 -9.08 -1.22
C ASN A 51 -1.85 -9.25 -0.54
N ILE A 52 -1.04 -10.16 -1.05
CA ILE A 52 0.36 -10.28 -0.69
C ILE A 52 1.15 -9.40 -1.66
N ASP A 53 1.69 -8.29 -1.17
CA ASP A 53 2.50 -7.39 -1.98
C ASP A 53 3.96 -7.86 -2.00
N PHE A 54 4.59 -7.91 -3.19
CA PHE A 54 5.98 -8.33 -3.33
C PHE A 54 6.83 -7.42 -4.22
N VAL A 55 8.13 -7.47 -3.98
CA VAL A 55 9.17 -6.97 -4.89
C VAL A 55 10.10 -8.13 -5.21
N ALA A 56 10.19 -8.49 -6.49
CA ALA A 56 11.09 -9.53 -6.98
C ALA A 56 12.29 -8.90 -7.70
N LEU A 57 13.49 -9.27 -7.26
CA LEU A 57 14.74 -8.80 -7.85
C LEU A 57 15.27 -9.84 -8.82
N LEU A 58 15.56 -9.40 -10.03
CA LEU A 58 16.13 -10.18 -11.12
C LEU A 58 17.60 -9.81 -11.35
N GLU A 59 18.33 -10.65 -12.05
CA GLU A 59 19.71 -10.35 -12.45
C GLU A 59 19.76 -9.26 -13.53
N GLY A 60 18.74 -9.23 -14.41
CA GLY A 60 18.55 -8.24 -15.47
C GLY A 60 17.09 -8.11 -15.82
N ALA A 61 16.76 -7.34 -16.85
CA ALA A 61 15.42 -7.28 -17.40
C ALA A 61 15.05 -8.63 -18.03
N PRO A 62 13.83 -9.17 -17.77
CA PRO A 62 13.43 -10.47 -18.31
C PRO A 62 13.27 -10.39 -19.84
N GLY A 63 13.77 -11.43 -20.53
CA GLY A 63 13.54 -11.60 -21.97
C GLY A 63 12.10 -12.03 -22.28
N ALA A 64 11.76 -12.13 -23.57
CA ALA A 64 10.40 -12.48 -23.99
C ALA A 64 9.94 -13.84 -23.41
N ALA A 65 10.76 -14.89 -23.52
CA ALA A 65 10.43 -16.22 -23.01
C ALA A 65 10.24 -16.23 -21.47
N GLU A 66 11.05 -15.46 -20.75
CA GLU A 66 10.91 -15.31 -19.30
C GLU A 66 9.66 -14.53 -18.91
N THR A 67 9.32 -13.50 -19.69
CA THR A 67 8.07 -12.74 -19.53
C THR A 67 6.85 -13.63 -19.76
N ASP A 68 6.85 -14.46 -20.80
CA ASP A 68 5.79 -15.43 -21.05
C ASP A 68 5.68 -16.47 -19.92
N ALA A 69 6.83 -16.90 -19.37
CA ALA A 69 6.85 -17.78 -18.20
C ALA A 69 6.23 -17.11 -16.98
N LEU A 70 6.56 -15.84 -16.68
CA LEU A 70 5.92 -15.06 -15.62
C LEU A 70 4.41 -14.96 -15.80
N ALA A 71 3.93 -14.73 -17.03
CA ALA A 71 2.49 -14.68 -17.32
C ALA A 71 1.82 -16.02 -16.98
N ARG A 72 2.41 -17.15 -17.36
CA ARG A 72 1.89 -18.48 -17.01
C ARG A 72 1.91 -18.72 -15.49
N VAL A 73 2.97 -18.30 -14.80
CA VAL A 73 3.08 -18.41 -13.33
C VAL A 73 1.92 -17.69 -12.65
N HIS A 74 1.67 -16.43 -13.00
CA HIS A 74 0.60 -15.65 -12.39
C HIS A 74 -0.78 -16.16 -12.75
N ALA A 75 -1.01 -16.55 -14.01
CA ALA A 75 -2.26 -17.16 -14.42
C ALA A 75 -2.56 -18.47 -13.68
N ALA A 76 -1.53 -19.33 -13.49
CA ALA A 76 -1.68 -20.57 -12.74
C ALA A 76 -1.91 -20.30 -11.24
N LEU A 77 -1.25 -19.30 -10.66
CA LEU A 77 -1.43 -18.91 -9.27
C LEU A 77 -2.85 -18.39 -9.00
N ALA A 78 -3.40 -17.58 -9.91
CA ALA A 78 -4.76 -17.05 -9.83
C ALA A 78 -5.86 -18.13 -9.83
N GLN A 79 -5.56 -19.34 -10.32
CA GLN A 79 -6.50 -20.47 -10.28
C GLN A 79 -6.47 -21.24 -8.97
N THR A 80 -5.74 -20.76 -7.98
CA THR A 80 -5.55 -21.47 -6.71
C THR A 80 -6.20 -20.71 -5.56
N ASP A 81 -6.68 -21.47 -4.57
CA ASP A 81 -7.15 -20.87 -3.32
C ASP A 81 -5.99 -20.19 -2.57
N GLY A 82 -6.21 -18.97 -2.16
CA GLY A 82 -5.24 -18.20 -1.37
C GLY A 82 -5.33 -16.70 -1.67
N PRO A 83 -4.64 -15.89 -0.86
CA PRO A 83 -4.58 -14.46 -1.12
C PRO A 83 -3.86 -14.16 -2.43
N PRO A 84 -4.35 -13.18 -3.23
CA PRO A 84 -3.66 -12.72 -4.44
C PRO A 84 -2.22 -12.32 -4.15
N LEU A 85 -1.32 -12.59 -5.10
CA LEU A 85 0.10 -12.21 -5.04
C LEU A 85 0.34 -11.12 -6.08
N ASP A 86 0.39 -9.87 -5.64
CA ASP A 86 0.55 -8.69 -6.47
C ASP A 86 1.90 -8.02 -6.21
N GLY A 87 2.55 -7.54 -7.24
CA GLY A 87 3.86 -6.91 -7.11
C GLY A 87 4.59 -6.84 -8.43
N PHE A 88 5.85 -6.50 -8.38
CA PHE A 88 6.61 -6.22 -9.59
C PHE A 88 8.02 -6.81 -9.58
N TYR A 89 8.59 -6.85 -10.77
CA TYR A 89 9.91 -7.40 -11.06
C TYR A 89 10.83 -6.29 -11.56
N LEU A 90 12.04 -6.22 -11.01
CA LEU A 90 13.06 -5.28 -11.50
C LEU A 90 14.48 -5.83 -11.36
N PRO A 91 15.41 -5.33 -12.18
CA PRO A 91 16.84 -5.63 -12.02
C PRO A 91 17.32 -5.14 -10.64
N ILE A 92 18.17 -5.93 -10.00
CA ILE A 92 18.70 -5.59 -8.65
C ILE A 92 19.39 -4.22 -8.62
N GLU A 93 20.04 -3.83 -9.72
CA GLU A 93 20.74 -2.56 -9.86
C GLU A 93 19.80 -1.35 -9.77
N ALA A 94 18.53 -1.52 -10.11
CA ALA A 94 17.52 -0.45 -10.05
C ALA A 94 17.32 0.09 -8.63
N LEU A 95 17.57 -0.74 -7.60
CA LEU A 95 17.41 -0.33 -6.20
C LEU A 95 18.38 0.76 -5.74
N ARG A 96 19.50 0.94 -6.45
CA ARG A 96 20.53 1.93 -6.09
C ARG A 96 20.16 3.37 -6.43
N ARG A 97 19.01 3.57 -7.06
CA ARG A 97 18.48 4.89 -7.44
C ARG A 97 17.10 5.06 -6.81
N ALA A 98 16.75 6.31 -6.54
CA ALA A 98 15.37 6.63 -6.19
C ALA A 98 14.42 6.14 -7.29
N PRO A 99 13.26 5.55 -6.95
CA PRO A 99 12.34 5.07 -7.96
C PRO A 99 11.77 6.23 -8.76
N GLU A 100 11.65 6.02 -10.05
CA GLU A 100 10.84 6.88 -10.91
C GLU A 100 9.38 6.43 -10.76
N PRO A 101 8.49 7.22 -10.11
CA PRO A 101 7.14 6.79 -9.83
C PRO A 101 6.38 6.41 -11.10
N GLY A 102 5.82 5.21 -11.12
CA GLY A 102 5.10 4.70 -12.27
C GLY A 102 5.99 4.14 -13.39
N ALA A 103 7.30 3.94 -13.16
CA ALA A 103 8.17 3.32 -14.16
C ALA A 103 7.58 2.01 -14.70
N ALA A 104 7.68 1.81 -16.01
CA ALA A 104 7.18 0.60 -16.67
C ALA A 104 8.13 -0.58 -16.38
N VAL A 105 7.68 -1.49 -15.53
CA VAL A 105 8.32 -2.77 -15.21
C VAL A 105 7.30 -3.88 -15.35
N PRO A 106 7.69 -5.15 -15.52
CA PRO A 106 6.73 -6.25 -15.42
C PRO A 106 6.13 -6.29 -14.01
N PHE A 107 4.79 -6.36 -13.91
CA PHE A 107 4.09 -6.43 -12.64
C PHE A 107 2.86 -7.33 -12.73
N SER A 108 2.50 -7.93 -11.61
CA SER A 108 1.27 -8.69 -11.45
C SER A 108 0.25 -7.87 -10.69
N ARG A 109 -0.97 -7.90 -11.17
CA ARG A 109 -2.16 -7.39 -10.47
C ARG A 109 -3.35 -8.25 -10.78
N ASP A 110 -4.07 -8.67 -9.73
CA ASP A 110 -5.27 -9.51 -9.84
C ASP A 110 -5.01 -10.80 -10.64
N GLY A 111 -3.84 -11.44 -10.41
CA GLY A 111 -3.42 -12.67 -11.09
C GLY A 111 -3.00 -12.51 -12.54
N ALA A 112 -2.95 -11.31 -13.09
CA ALA A 112 -2.52 -11.04 -14.46
C ALA A 112 -1.17 -10.32 -14.51
N LEU A 113 -0.21 -10.85 -15.26
CA LEU A 113 1.03 -10.14 -15.56
C LEU A 113 0.76 -9.03 -16.59
N ARG A 114 1.30 -7.86 -16.32
CA ARG A 114 1.25 -6.67 -17.17
C ARG A 114 2.67 -6.20 -17.49
N THR A 115 2.88 -5.78 -18.75
CA THR A 115 4.15 -5.27 -19.24
C THR A 115 3.91 -4.01 -20.09
N GLY A 116 4.92 -3.13 -20.19
CA GLY A 116 4.84 -1.91 -20.98
C GLY A 116 3.84 -0.85 -20.51
N ALA A 117 3.22 -1.07 -19.35
CA ALA A 117 2.34 -0.11 -18.69
C ALA A 117 2.99 0.48 -17.44
N PRO A 118 2.61 1.69 -17.03
CA PRO A 118 3.07 2.26 -15.76
C PRO A 118 2.69 1.37 -14.57
N CYS A 119 3.68 1.07 -13.72
CA CYS A 119 3.49 0.31 -12.48
C CYS A 119 3.37 1.27 -11.30
N GLY A 120 2.17 1.47 -10.75
CA GLY A 120 1.95 2.38 -9.62
C GLY A 120 2.66 1.95 -8.33
N GLU A 121 3.04 0.67 -8.23
CA GLU A 121 3.78 0.13 -7.07
C GLU A 121 5.26 0.55 -7.10
N VAL A 122 5.80 0.96 -8.25
CA VAL A 122 7.14 1.56 -8.32
C VAL A 122 7.06 3.00 -7.83
N ASN A 123 7.33 3.19 -6.55
CA ASN A 123 7.22 4.50 -5.89
C ASN A 123 8.05 4.57 -4.59
N PRO A 124 8.33 5.76 -4.05
CA PRO A 124 9.13 5.94 -2.85
C PRO A 124 8.57 5.27 -1.57
N LEU A 125 7.26 5.09 -1.46
CA LEU A 125 6.65 4.38 -0.31
C LEU A 125 7.05 2.90 -0.30
N VAL A 126 7.00 2.25 -1.48
CA VAL A 126 7.41 0.85 -1.59
C VAL A 126 8.92 0.71 -1.39
N TRP A 127 9.75 1.65 -1.90
CA TRP A 127 11.19 1.67 -1.61
C TRP A 127 11.50 1.79 -0.13
N ARG A 128 10.84 2.71 0.58
CA ARG A 128 10.97 2.85 2.03
C ARG A 128 10.53 1.60 2.76
N CYS A 129 9.41 1.00 2.36
CA CYS A 129 8.94 -0.25 2.92
C CYS A 129 9.94 -1.39 2.66
N LEU A 130 10.46 -1.50 1.44
CA LEU A 130 11.46 -2.49 1.06
C LEU A 130 12.73 -2.34 1.91
N ALA A 131 13.25 -1.12 2.05
CA ALA A 131 14.47 -0.85 2.79
C ALA A 131 14.35 -1.13 4.30
N ARG A 132 13.23 -0.76 4.91
CA ARG A 132 13.12 -0.68 6.38
C ARG A 132 12.18 -1.69 7.02
N ALA A 133 11.19 -2.18 6.30
CA ALA A 133 10.13 -3.02 6.85
C ALA A 133 9.97 -4.37 6.15
N SER A 134 10.44 -4.52 4.90
CA SER A 134 10.18 -5.69 4.09
C SER A 134 10.57 -7.00 4.76
N ARG A 135 9.93 -8.06 4.30
CA ARG A 135 10.15 -9.41 4.77
C ARG A 135 10.85 -10.23 3.69
N PRO A 136 12.17 -10.47 3.82
CA PRO A 136 12.92 -11.28 2.87
C PRO A 136 12.41 -12.73 2.88
N ILE A 137 12.11 -13.24 1.71
CA ILE A 137 11.83 -14.67 1.46
C ILE A 137 13.07 -15.32 0.84
N LEU A 138 13.69 -14.62 -0.10
CA LEU A 138 14.89 -15.05 -0.81
C LEU A 138 15.83 -13.87 -0.99
N GLY A 139 17.13 -14.14 -0.98
CA GLY A 139 18.17 -13.15 -1.29
C GLY A 139 18.79 -12.48 -0.07
N ALA A 140 19.53 -11.41 -0.32
CA ALA A 140 20.25 -10.66 0.70
C ALA A 140 19.29 -9.91 1.65
N THR A 141 19.78 -9.52 2.83
CA THR A 141 18.98 -8.64 3.71
C THR A 141 18.78 -7.27 3.06
N PRO A 142 17.67 -6.56 3.33
CA PRO A 142 17.43 -5.21 2.79
C PRO A 142 18.60 -4.26 3.03
N ALA A 143 19.23 -4.32 4.21
CA ALA A 143 20.38 -3.50 4.54
C ALA A 143 21.62 -3.74 3.63
N ALA A 144 21.74 -4.96 3.07
CA ALA A 144 22.85 -5.30 2.17
C ALA A 144 22.57 -4.95 0.70
N LEU A 145 21.36 -4.52 0.35
CA LEU A 145 20.96 -4.23 -1.03
C LEU A 145 21.38 -2.82 -1.50
N GLY A 146 21.76 -1.92 -0.59
CA GLY A 146 22.09 -0.54 -0.94
C GLY A 146 20.91 0.24 -1.57
N ILE A 147 19.72 0.05 -1.00
CA ILE A 147 18.48 0.66 -1.50
C ILE A 147 18.55 2.18 -1.30
N ALA A 148 18.30 2.95 -2.35
CA ALA A 148 18.16 4.39 -2.26
C ALA A 148 16.86 4.76 -1.51
N ASP A 149 17.00 5.21 -0.27
CA ASP A 149 15.89 5.47 0.64
C ASP A 149 16.03 6.87 1.26
N GLU A 150 15.64 7.88 0.49
CA GLU A 150 15.74 9.28 0.86
C GLU A 150 14.39 9.85 1.29
N ASP A 151 14.40 10.83 2.22
CA ASP A 151 13.17 11.45 2.73
C ASP A 151 12.53 12.40 1.72
N ALA A 152 13.32 13.16 0.97
CA ALA A 152 12.80 14.16 0.04
C ALA A 152 11.91 13.56 -1.07
N PRO A 153 12.31 12.49 -1.80
CA PRO A 153 11.42 11.81 -2.76
C PRO A 153 10.18 11.21 -2.10
N LEU A 154 10.30 10.64 -0.89
CA LEU A 154 9.18 10.07 -0.15
C LEU A 154 8.14 11.14 0.18
N HIS A 155 8.56 12.28 0.73
CA HIS A 155 7.66 13.36 1.09
C HIS A 155 7.03 14.01 -0.14
N ALA A 156 7.79 14.22 -1.22
CA ALA A 156 7.27 14.73 -2.48
C ALA A 156 6.18 13.80 -3.04
N HIS A 157 6.41 12.49 -3.04
CA HIS A 157 5.45 11.50 -3.50
C HIS A 157 4.18 11.49 -2.63
N CYS A 158 4.30 11.48 -1.30
CA CYS A 158 3.15 11.53 -0.40
C CYS A 158 2.28 12.76 -0.65
N ARG A 159 2.90 13.95 -0.80
CA ARG A 159 2.18 15.19 -1.13
C ARG A 159 1.47 15.10 -2.48
N ALA A 160 2.14 14.60 -3.51
CA ALA A 160 1.57 14.42 -4.84
C ALA A 160 0.37 13.46 -4.84
N VAL A 161 0.43 12.37 -4.08
CA VAL A 161 -0.68 11.41 -3.94
C VAL A 161 -1.85 12.02 -3.17
N LEU A 162 -1.59 12.75 -2.09
CA LEU A 162 -2.65 13.43 -1.33
C LEU A 162 -3.40 14.43 -2.19
N ASP A 163 -2.68 15.25 -2.94
CA ASP A 163 -3.26 16.29 -3.77
C ASP A 163 -3.85 15.76 -5.09
N GLY A 164 -3.04 15.00 -5.85
CA GLY A 164 -3.38 14.56 -7.21
C GLY A 164 -4.25 13.31 -7.31
N SER A 165 -4.35 12.51 -6.24
CA SER A 165 -5.15 11.28 -6.26
C SER A 165 -6.32 11.34 -5.27
N TRP A 166 -6.05 11.69 -4.02
CA TRP A 166 -7.09 11.66 -2.97
C TRP A 166 -8.08 12.81 -3.08
N ARG A 167 -7.67 14.04 -3.40
CA ARG A 167 -8.63 15.14 -3.63
C ARG A 167 -9.62 14.86 -4.77
N PRO A 168 -9.18 14.41 -5.96
CA PRO A 168 -10.11 14.00 -7.01
C PRO A 168 -10.99 12.81 -6.61
N TRP A 169 -10.46 11.87 -5.80
CA TRP A 169 -11.26 10.76 -5.29
C TRP A 169 -12.38 11.24 -4.36
N ILE A 170 -12.07 12.15 -3.42
CA ILE A 170 -13.06 12.78 -2.53
C ILE A 170 -14.15 13.47 -3.37
N ALA A 171 -13.76 14.31 -4.36
CA ALA A 171 -14.72 15.02 -5.18
C ALA A 171 -15.67 14.09 -5.95
N ARG A 172 -15.16 12.98 -6.49
CA ARG A 172 -16.00 11.98 -7.16
C ARG A 172 -16.94 11.26 -6.18
N SER A 173 -16.45 10.92 -4.99
CA SER A 173 -17.25 10.26 -3.96
C SER A 173 -18.37 11.19 -3.45
N GLU A 174 -18.11 12.46 -3.27
CA GLU A 174 -19.12 13.47 -2.93
C GLU A 174 -20.20 13.63 -4.00
N ALA A 175 -19.78 13.67 -5.27
CA ALA A 175 -20.71 13.75 -6.39
C ALA A 175 -21.63 12.52 -6.47
N ALA A 176 -21.10 11.34 -6.22
CA ALA A 176 -21.88 10.10 -6.13
C ALA A 176 -22.83 10.12 -4.92
N LEU A 177 -22.34 10.57 -3.77
CA LEU A 177 -23.11 10.63 -2.53
C LEU A 177 -24.25 11.67 -2.59
N ALA A 178 -24.08 12.74 -3.35
CA ALA A 178 -25.13 13.75 -3.57
C ALA A 178 -26.33 13.19 -4.35
N GLN A 179 -26.15 12.10 -5.08
CA GLN A 179 -27.21 11.43 -5.86
C GLN A 179 -27.77 10.18 -5.13
N ALA A 180 -27.16 9.80 -4.01
CA ALA A 180 -27.59 8.63 -3.24
C ALA A 180 -28.86 8.94 -2.43
N ALA A 181 -29.71 7.92 -2.24
CA ALA A 181 -30.85 8.03 -1.33
C ALA A 181 -30.39 8.25 0.12
N PRO A 182 -31.20 8.94 0.96
CA PRO A 182 -30.79 9.23 2.34
C PRO A 182 -30.48 7.98 3.19
N ASP A 183 -31.09 6.86 2.86
CA ASP A 183 -30.98 5.55 3.50
C ASP A 183 -30.11 4.55 2.70
N ALA A 184 -29.38 5.03 1.69
CA ALA A 184 -28.50 4.18 0.90
C ALA A 184 -27.41 3.52 1.76
N ASP A 185 -27.09 2.28 1.44
CA ASP A 185 -25.91 1.61 1.97
C ASP A 185 -24.68 2.05 1.17
N CYS A 186 -23.71 2.66 1.85
CA CYS A 186 -22.46 3.07 1.24
C CYS A 186 -21.40 1.96 1.40
N ASP A 187 -20.44 1.96 0.50
CA ASP A 187 -19.35 0.98 0.47
C ASP A 187 -18.44 1.14 1.71
N VAL A 188 -18.50 0.15 2.61
CA VAL A 188 -17.66 0.07 3.83
C VAL A 188 -16.17 0.04 3.47
N ASP A 189 -15.79 -0.67 2.41
CA ASP A 189 -14.40 -0.75 1.96
C ASP A 189 -13.90 0.59 1.42
N ALA A 190 -14.78 1.41 0.82
CA ALA A 190 -14.45 2.75 0.38
C ALA A 190 -14.16 3.68 1.57
N LEU A 191 -14.94 3.60 2.66
CA LEU A 191 -14.68 4.36 3.88
C LEU A 191 -13.32 3.97 4.49
N GLU A 192 -13.08 2.67 4.69
CA GLU A 192 -11.80 2.15 5.20
C GLU A 192 -10.64 2.62 4.31
N HIS A 193 -10.76 2.39 2.99
CA HIS A 193 -9.71 2.70 2.03
C HIS A 193 -9.35 4.18 2.03
N GLY A 194 -10.36 5.05 2.00
CA GLY A 194 -10.18 6.49 1.96
C GLY A 194 -9.55 7.04 3.24
N VAL A 195 -10.25 6.90 4.36
CA VAL A 195 -9.84 7.49 5.64
C VAL A 195 -8.49 6.94 6.10
N LEU A 196 -8.30 5.62 6.10
CA LEU A 196 -7.04 5.02 6.55
C LEU A 196 -5.91 5.15 5.52
N GLY A 197 -6.25 5.23 4.22
CA GLY A 197 -5.30 5.51 3.15
C GLY A 197 -4.67 6.88 3.28
N VAL A 198 -5.48 7.93 3.51
CA VAL A 198 -5.00 9.29 3.79
C VAL A 198 -4.23 9.33 5.11
N SER A 199 -4.75 8.71 6.17
CA SER A 199 -4.10 8.68 7.49
C SER A 199 -2.68 8.11 7.44
N ARG A 200 -2.42 7.06 6.64
CA ARG A 200 -1.07 6.50 6.45
C ARG A 200 -0.11 7.52 5.85
N LEU A 201 -0.55 8.24 4.80
CA LEU A 201 0.29 9.23 4.13
C LEU A 201 0.62 10.40 5.04
N VAL A 202 -0.36 10.87 5.82
CA VAL A 202 -0.16 11.92 6.83
C VAL A 202 0.84 11.46 7.90
N CYS A 203 0.70 10.24 8.41
CA CYS A 203 1.67 9.65 9.33
C CYS A 203 3.07 9.54 8.71
N THR A 204 3.16 9.13 7.44
CA THR A 204 4.44 9.02 6.72
C THR A 204 5.11 10.37 6.55
N LEU A 205 4.35 11.42 6.18
CA LEU A 205 4.87 12.79 6.09
C LEU A 205 5.39 13.31 7.43
N ALA A 206 4.69 13.00 8.52
CA ALA A 206 5.07 13.47 9.86
C ALA A 206 6.26 12.71 10.47
N THR A 207 6.48 11.45 10.09
CA THR A 207 7.42 10.56 10.77
C THR A 207 8.52 9.98 9.89
N GLY A 208 8.43 10.12 8.57
CA GLY A 208 9.29 9.45 7.60
C GLY A 208 9.13 7.93 7.56
N ARG A 209 8.17 7.35 8.30
CA ARG A 209 7.94 5.90 8.40
C ARG A 209 6.76 5.49 7.53
N VAL A 210 6.91 4.41 6.76
CA VAL A 210 5.76 3.76 6.13
C VAL A 210 5.08 2.87 7.16
N VAL A 211 3.79 3.10 7.36
CA VAL A 211 2.98 2.44 8.39
C VAL A 211 1.78 1.70 7.78
N SER A 212 1.21 0.78 8.55
CA SER A 212 -0.03 0.09 8.17
C SER A 212 -1.24 1.04 8.21
N LYS A 213 -2.35 0.64 7.59
CA LYS A 213 -3.63 1.37 7.66
C LYS A 213 -4.05 1.59 9.12
N ARG A 214 -3.97 0.54 9.95
CA ARG A 214 -4.29 0.60 11.38
C ARG A 214 -3.40 1.56 12.16
N GLU A 215 -2.08 1.48 11.96
CA GLU A 215 -1.12 2.36 12.63
C GLU A 215 -1.34 3.82 12.20
N GLY A 216 -1.60 4.08 10.90
CA GLY A 216 -1.92 5.40 10.38
C GLY A 216 -3.20 5.99 11.00
N GLY A 217 -4.28 5.19 11.08
CA GLY A 217 -5.52 5.61 11.73
C GLY A 217 -5.32 5.97 13.21
N ARG A 218 -4.61 5.12 13.97
CA ARG A 218 -4.28 5.42 15.38
C ARG A 218 -3.42 6.66 15.54
N PHE A 219 -2.45 6.87 14.66
CA PHE A 219 -1.59 8.06 14.69
C PHE A 219 -2.38 9.36 14.55
N VAL A 220 -3.36 9.41 13.65
CA VAL A 220 -4.16 10.63 13.46
C VAL A 220 -5.19 10.84 14.57
N LEU A 221 -5.76 9.77 15.16
CA LEU A 221 -6.72 9.87 16.26
C LEU A 221 -6.20 10.70 17.44
N ASP A 222 -4.93 10.55 17.79
CA ASP A 222 -4.31 11.29 18.90
C ASP A 222 -4.15 12.80 18.61
N ARG A 223 -4.34 13.21 17.35
CA ARG A 223 -4.04 14.55 16.85
C ARG A 223 -5.25 15.28 16.26
N LEU A 224 -6.33 14.54 16.01
CA LEU A 224 -7.56 15.07 15.41
C LEU A 224 -8.44 15.80 16.44
N PRO A 225 -9.09 16.90 16.04
CA PRO A 225 -10.24 17.44 16.76
C PRO A 225 -11.32 16.36 16.92
N GLU A 226 -12.10 16.48 17.99
CA GLU A 226 -13.12 15.48 18.33
C GLU A 226 -14.13 15.24 17.19
N ALA A 227 -14.52 16.28 16.49
CA ALA A 227 -15.45 16.21 15.36
C ALA A 227 -15.03 15.25 14.22
N HIS A 228 -13.76 14.91 14.12
CA HIS A 228 -13.22 14.03 13.07
C HIS A 228 -12.87 12.62 13.58
N ARG A 229 -12.90 12.38 14.90
CA ARG A 229 -12.44 11.10 15.47
C ARG A 229 -13.36 9.95 15.16
N GLU A 230 -14.67 10.18 15.17
CA GLU A 230 -15.68 9.15 14.91
C GLU A 230 -15.48 8.51 13.53
N ALA A 231 -15.25 9.31 12.48
CA ALA A 231 -15.00 8.80 11.13
C ALA A 231 -13.73 7.93 11.02
N VAL A 232 -12.71 8.19 11.84
CA VAL A 232 -11.52 7.33 11.89
C VAL A 232 -11.79 6.05 12.68
N TRP A 233 -12.61 6.10 13.75
CA TRP A 233 -13.07 4.91 14.45
C TRP A 233 -13.92 4.03 13.55
N ASP A 234 -14.89 4.58 12.81
CA ASP A 234 -15.70 3.85 11.84
C ASP A 234 -14.81 3.14 10.81
N ALA A 235 -13.79 3.82 10.28
CA ALA A 235 -12.85 3.22 9.33
C ALA A 235 -11.98 2.12 9.95
N LEU A 236 -11.61 2.23 11.23
CA LEU A 236 -10.91 1.18 11.97
C LEU A 236 -11.81 0.00 12.27
N ASP A 237 -13.08 0.24 12.58
CA ASP A 237 -14.08 -0.79 12.81
C ASP A 237 -14.45 -1.53 11.51
N ALA A 238 -14.58 -0.80 10.40
CA ALA A 238 -14.67 -1.40 9.06
C ALA A 238 -13.47 -2.31 8.76
N ARG A 239 -12.26 -1.86 9.11
CA ARG A 239 -11.06 -2.67 8.96
C ARG A 239 -11.08 -3.93 9.83
N ASP A 240 -11.72 -3.90 10.98
CA ASP A 240 -11.80 -5.02 11.93
C ASP A 240 -13.05 -5.92 11.74
N ASP A 241 -13.77 -5.75 10.62
CA ASP A 241 -15.04 -6.44 10.33
C ASP A 241 -16.07 -6.26 11.43
N ARG A 242 -16.10 -5.05 12.06
CA ARG A 242 -17.05 -4.65 13.08
C ARG A 242 -18.08 -3.64 12.60
N LEU A 243 -17.97 -3.21 11.34
CA LEU A 243 -18.89 -2.30 10.69
C LEU A 243 -19.38 -2.93 9.39
N ASP A 244 -20.64 -3.33 9.37
CA ASP A 244 -21.27 -4.01 8.22
C ASP A 244 -22.06 -3.05 7.32
N PHE A 245 -22.30 -1.82 7.79
CA PHE A 245 -23.10 -0.82 7.10
C PHE A 245 -22.50 0.58 7.31
N VAL A 246 -22.51 1.38 6.26
CA VAL A 246 -22.09 2.80 6.29
C VAL A 246 -23.18 3.67 5.72
N SER A 247 -23.76 4.53 6.55
CA SER A 247 -24.76 5.52 6.11
C SER A 247 -24.11 6.64 5.27
N PRO A 248 -24.90 7.35 4.44
CA PRO A 248 -24.43 8.54 3.73
C PRO A 248 -23.87 9.62 4.66
N ALA A 249 -24.36 9.70 5.90
CA ALA A 249 -23.85 10.65 6.89
C ALA A 249 -22.43 10.29 7.36
N GLN A 250 -22.19 9.01 7.68
CA GLN A 250 -20.86 8.51 8.04
C GLN A 250 -19.88 8.66 6.88
N MET A 251 -20.29 8.34 5.64
CA MET A 251 -19.44 8.54 4.46
C MET A 251 -19.07 10.02 4.29
N ARG A 252 -20.00 10.97 4.45
CA ARG A 252 -19.69 12.41 4.42
C ARG A 252 -18.69 12.79 5.49
N ALA A 253 -18.88 12.35 6.73
CA ALA A 253 -17.94 12.59 7.82
C ALA A 253 -16.54 12.03 7.52
N GLY A 254 -16.47 10.87 6.88
CA GLY A 254 -15.23 10.28 6.38
C GLY A 254 -14.54 11.18 5.34
N LEU A 255 -15.28 11.65 4.33
CA LEU A 255 -14.76 12.54 3.28
C LEU A 255 -14.30 13.88 3.85
N ASP A 256 -15.04 14.46 4.78
CA ASP A 256 -14.67 15.71 5.46
C ASP A 256 -13.40 15.52 6.30
N THR A 257 -13.27 14.39 6.99
CA THR A 257 -12.07 14.06 7.76
C THR A 257 -10.85 13.87 6.87
N MET A 258 -11.00 13.21 5.71
CA MET A 258 -9.94 13.09 4.72
C MET A 258 -9.48 14.47 4.22
N ARG A 259 -10.42 15.35 3.92
CA ARG A 259 -10.12 16.73 3.48
C ARG A 259 -9.34 17.49 4.56
N PHE A 260 -9.82 17.46 5.80
CA PHE A 260 -9.15 18.07 6.94
C PHE A 260 -7.70 17.59 7.09
N LEU A 261 -7.48 16.28 7.01
CA LEU A 261 -6.15 15.66 7.11
C LEU A 261 -5.24 16.08 5.96
N ILE A 262 -5.76 16.13 4.72
CA ILE A 262 -4.99 16.54 3.54
C ILE A 262 -4.61 18.01 3.63
N ASP A 263 -5.55 18.88 4.00
CA ASP A 263 -5.31 20.33 4.13
C ASP A 263 -4.23 20.61 5.18
N GLY A 264 -4.31 19.97 6.34
CA GLY A 264 -3.30 20.06 7.37
C GLY A 264 -1.91 19.58 6.92
N ALA A 265 -1.85 18.45 6.22
CA ALA A 265 -0.59 17.86 5.75
C ALA A 265 0.07 18.65 4.61
N LEU A 266 -0.71 19.33 3.80
CA LEU A 266 -0.23 20.17 2.68
C LEU A 266 0.03 21.63 3.07
N GLY A 267 -0.37 22.03 4.30
CA GLY A 267 -0.22 23.41 4.78
C GLY A 267 -1.26 24.38 4.18
N TYR A 268 -2.38 23.89 3.67
CA TYR A 268 -3.49 24.73 3.28
C TYR A 268 -4.18 25.26 4.54
N GLN A 269 -3.85 26.47 4.96
CA GLN A 269 -4.62 27.21 5.95
C GLN A 269 -5.87 27.79 5.29
N ALA A 270 -6.99 27.12 5.39
CA ALA A 270 -8.29 27.80 5.35
C ALA A 270 -8.38 28.58 6.67
N GLY A 271 -8.38 29.90 6.58
CA GLY A 271 -8.27 30.87 7.67
C GLY A 271 -8.69 30.41 9.06
N ALA A 272 -7.75 30.47 10.00
CA ALA A 272 -7.77 30.24 11.43
C ALA A 272 -7.15 28.92 11.92
N GLN A 273 -5.97 29.09 12.52
CA GLN A 273 -5.35 28.25 13.58
C GLN A 273 -5.41 26.72 13.40
N GLY A 274 -4.50 26.19 12.59
CA GLY A 274 -4.11 24.78 12.66
C GLY A 274 -3.12 24.54 13.80
N PRO A 275 -3.11 23.34 14.44
CA PRO A 275 -2.17 23.05 15.51
C PRO A 275 -0.74 23.00 14.95
N THR A 276 0.09 23.87 15.48
CA THR A 276 1.55 23.78 15.37
C THR A 276 1.99 22.45 15.96
N VAL A 277 2.66 21.61 15.14
CA VAL A 277 3.37 20.43 15.62
C VAL A 277 4.49 20.93 16.52
N PRO A 278 4.55 20.62 17.83
CA PRO A 278 5.70 20.95 18.64
C PRO A 278 6.86 20.02 18.24
N ASP A 279 7.98 20.62 17.92
CA ASP A 279 9.28 19.94 17.85
C ASP A 279 9.59 19.29 19.20
N ARG A 280 9.72 17.97 19.20
CA ARG A 280 10.50 17.20 20.17
C ARG A 280 11.05 15.93 19.54
#